data_ec13ea77231cf11283b22e032e14f267
#
_entry.id   ec13ea77231cf11283b22e032e14f267
#
_cell.length_a   1.000
_cell.length_b   1.000
_cell.length_c   1.000
_cell.angle_alpha   90.00
_cell.angle_beta   90.00
_cell.angle_gamma   90.00
#
_symmetry.space_group_name_H-M   'P 1'
#
loop_
_entity.id
_entity.type
_entity.pdbx_description
1 polymer ?
#
loop_
_entity_poly.entity_id
_entity_poly.type
_entity_poly.pdbx_seq_one_letter_code
_entity_poly.pdbx_strand_id
1 'polypeptide(L)'
;MCIRDRVTEVGVRLQAHKTASGRVMLAHLPDAEVRAAFDTAGGSGFSALKERLRLVAARGWDQEVEEITRGQASVAVPILDHLDRPAAAVAVTYPVGTPDAKVDAAIRALQEVSDKVAGKMYRNRRK
;
A
#
# COMPACT_ATOMS: atom_id res chain seq x y z
N MET A 1 8.94 13.27 16.14
CA MET A 1 8.21 13.60 14.88
C MET A 1 7.26 14.75 15.12
N CYS A 2 7.30 15.74 14.26
CA CYS A 2 6.42 16.88 14.35
C CYS A 2 5.05 16.56 13.74
N ILE A 3 3.98 16.95 14.44
CA ILE A 3 2.61 16.73 13.94
C ILE A 3 2.38 17.42 12.58
N ARG A 4 3.09 18.53 12.34
CA ARG A 4 2.97 19.26 11.07
C ARG A 4 3.41 18.46 9.85
N ASP A 5 4.19 17.41 10.04
CA ASP A 5 4.66 16.58 8.94
C ASP A 5 3.63 15.55 8.49
N ARG A 6 2.52 15.44 9.20
CA ARG A 6 1.47 14.50 8.85
C ARG A 6 0.58 15.06 7.76
N VAL A 7 0.27 14.25 6.76
CA VAL A 7 -0.69 14.60 5.72
C VAL A 7 -2.13 14.35 6.16
N THR A 8 -2.31 13.56 7.24
CA THR A 8 -3.62 13.26 7.83
C THR A 8 -3.54 13.42 9.34
N GLU A 9 -4.69 13.62 9.97
CA GLU A 9 -4.81 13.69 11.41
C GLU A 9 -5.14 12.33 12.00
N VAL A 10 -4.86 12.17 13.30
CA VAL A 10 -5.22 10.95 14.03
C VAL A 10 -6.75 10.79 14.02
N GLY A 11 -7.20 9.57 13.71
CA GLY A 11 -8.62 9.25 13.65
C GLY A 11 -9.28 9.43 12.30
N VAL A 12 -8.57 9.99 11.32
CA VAL A 12 -9.10 10.09 9.95
C VAL A 12 -9.12 8.70 9.33
N ARG A 13 -10.25 8.35 8.71
CA ARG A 13 -10.42 7.08 8.00
C ARG A 13 -10.24 7.30 6.51
N LEU A 14 -9.38 6.49 5.90
CA LEU A 14 -9.15 6.52 4.47
C LEU A 14 -9.66 5.22 3.86
N GLN A 15 -10.28 5.32 2.69
CA GLN A 15 -10.77 4.15 1.98
C GLN A 15 -9.59 3.36 1.40
N ALA A 16 -9.53 2.06 1.69
CA ALA A 16 -8.41 1.22 1.29
C ALA A 16 -8.17 1.22 -0.22
N HIS A 17 -9.23 1.23 -1.01
CA HIS A 17 -9.11 1.19 -2.47
C HIS A 17 -8.64 2.53 -3.08
N LYS A 18 -8.52 3.58 -2.27
CA LYS A 18 -8.06 4.90 -2.71
C LYS A 18 -6.65 5.26 -2.23
N THR A 19 -6.04 4.40 -1.44
CA THR A 19 -4.68 4.64 -0.95
C THR A 19 -3.72 3.61 -1.51
N ALA A 20 -2.46 4.00 -1.68
CA ALA A 20 -1.44 3.04 -2.11
C ALA A 20 -1.27 1.93 -1.08
N SER A 21 -1.21 2.27 0.21
CA SER A 21 -1.09 1.29 1.29
C SER A 21 -2.26 0.32 1.31
N GLY A 22 -3.49 0.82 1.16
CA GLY A 22 -4.66 -0.04 1.14
C GLY A 22 -4.68 -0.96 -0.08
N ARG A 23 -4.34 -0.45 -1.26
CA ARG A 23 -4.34 -1.25 -2.48
C ARG A 23 -3.30 -2.37 -2.45
N VAL A 24 -2.09 -2.12 -1.90
CA VAL A 24 -1.10 -3.20 -1.82
C VAL A 24 -1.55 -4.31 -0.88
N MET A 25 -2.33 -3.99 0.13
CA MET A 25 -2.92 -5.02 1.00
C MET A 25 -4.07 -5.74 0.28
N LEU A 26 -4.98 -5.00 -0.33
CA LEU A 26 -6.10 -5.60 -1.06
C LEU A 26 -5.64 -6.52 -2.19
N ALA A 27 -4.51 -6.21 -2.82
CA ALA A 27 -3.98 -7.00 -3.93
C ALA A 27 -3.63 -8.43 -3.54
N HIS A 28 -3.45 -8.70 -2.25
CA HIS A 28 -3.08 -10.03 -1.73
C HIS A 28 -4.20 -10.70 -0.95
N LEU A 29 -5.43 -10.19 -1.08
CA LEU A 29 -6.61 -10.79 -0.48
C LEU A 29 -7.44 -11.54 -1.53
N PRO A 30 -8.22 -12.57 -1.11
CA PRO A 30 -9.15 -13.22 -2.02
C PRO A 30 -10.20 -12.23 -2.55
N ASP A 31 -10.68 -12.47 -3.77
CA ASP A 31 -11.65 -11.59 -4.44
C ASP A 31 -12.88 -11.31 -3.57
N ALA A 32 -13.38 -12.30 -2.86
CA ALA A 32 -14.56 -12.11 -2.02
C ALA A 32 -14.31 -11.10 -0.89
N GLU A 33 -13.13 -11.13 -0.29
CA GLU A 33 -12.76 -10.16 0.75
C GLU A 33 -12.57 -8.75 0.18
N VAL A 34 -11.98 -8.66 -1.01
CA VAL A 34 -11.81 -7.38 -1.70
C VAL A 34 -13.18 -6.78 -2.03
N ARG A 35 -14.08 -7.59 -2.58
CA ARG A 35 -15.43 -7.12 -2.91
C ARG A 35 -16.20 -6.66 -1.68
N ALA A 36 -16.11 -7.40 -0.60
CA ALA A 36 -16.79 -7.01 0.65
C ALA A 36 -16.27 -5.67 1.17
N ALA A 37 -14.97 -5.45 1.16
CA ALA A 37 -14.38 -4.18 1.59
C ALA A 37 -14.79 -3.03 0.67
N PHE A 38 -14.82 -3.28 -0.64
CA PHE A 38 -15.17 -2.28 -1.63
C PHE A 38 -16.66 -1.91 -1.55
N ASP A 39 -17.54 -2.89 -1.42
CA ASP A 39 -18.97 -2.65 -1.31
C ASP A 39 -19.32 -1.87 -0.04
N THR A 40 -18.66 -2.18 1.07
CA THR A 40 -18.83 -1.46 2.34
C THR A 40 -18.44 0.01 2.19
N ALA A 41 -17.44 0.32 1.37
CA ALA A 41 -17.02 1.69 1.11
C ALA A 41 -17.94 2.43 0.13
N GLY A 42 -18.93 1.73 -0.47
CA GLY A 42 -19.87 2.37 -1.39
C GLY A 42 -19.26 2.74 -2.73
N GLY A 43 -18.20 2.07 -3.13
CA GLY A 43 -17.50 2.39 -4.36
C GLY A 43 -18.18 1.84 -5.61
N SER A 44 -17.83 2.42 -6.76
CA SER A 44 -18.21 1.94 -8.09
C SER A 44 -16.92 1.65 -8.87
N GLY A 45 -17.03 0.82 -9.93
CA GLY A 45 -15.87 0.51 -10.74
C GLY A 45 -15.02 -0.64 -10.21
N PHE A 46 -15.67 -1.67 -9.68
CA PHE A 46 -14.97 -2.84 -9.14
C PHE A 46 -14.05 -3.50 -10.16
N SER A 47 -14.47 -3.57 -11.44
CA SER A 47 -13.64 -4.16 -12.50
C SER A 47 -12.33 -3.40 -12.69
N ALA A 48 -12.38 -2.08 -12.67
CA ALA A 48 -11.18 -1.24 -12.76
C ALA A 48 -10.27 -1.45 -11.56
N LEU A 49 -10.85 -1.57 -10.37
CA LEU A 49 -10.08 -1.85 -9.16
C LEU A 49 -9.39 -3.21 -9.28
N LYS A 50 -10.08 -4.24 -9.72
CA LYS A 50 -9.50 -5.58 -9.89
C LYS A 50 -8.31 -5.56 -10.86
N GLU A 51 -8.42 -4.85 -11.97
CA GLU A 51 -7.30 -4.71 -12.90
C GLU A 51 -6.11 -4.03 -12.25
N ARG A 52 -6.36 -2.97 -11.49
CA ARG A 52 -5.31 -2.27 -10.75
C ARG A 52 -4.64 -3.20 -9.75
N LEU A 53 -5.42 -3.94 -8.97
CA LEU A 53 -4.89 -4.86 -7.96
C LEU A 53 -4.08 -5.99 -8.58
N ARG A 54 -4.47 -6.48 -9.75
CA ARG A 54 -3.72 -7.51 -10.47
C ARG A 54 -2.33 -6.99 -10.84
N LEU A 55 -2.25 -5.77 -11.33
CA LEU A 55 -0.99 -5.12 -11.66
C LEU A 55 -0.14 -4.92 -10.40
N VAL A 56 -0.76 -4.46 -9.32
CA VAL A 56 -0.06 -4.23 -8.04
C VAL A 56 0.52 -5.53 -7.50
N ALA A 57 -0.24 -6.61 -7.52
CA ALA A 57 0.24 -7.92 -7.07
C ALA A 57 1.43 -8.40 -7.91
N ALA A 58 1.39 -8.18 -9.22
CA ALA A 58 2.46 -8.60 -10.12
C ALA A 58 3.76 -7.83 -9.89
N ARG A 59 3.68 -6.52 -9.65
CA ARG A 59 4.89 -5.70 -9.49
C ARG A 59 5.35 -5.54 -8.05
N GLY A 60 4.46 -5.78 -7.07
CA GLY A 60 4.82 -5.75 -5.64
C GLY A 60 4.79 -4.38 -4.99
N TRP A 61 4.26 -3.37 -5.64
CA TRP A 61 4.13 -2.02 -5.09
C TRP A 61 2.99 -1.28 -5.76
N ASP A 62 2.54 -0.20 -5.13
CA ASP A 62 1.58 0.71 -5.74
C ASP A 62 1.96 2.16 -5.46
N GLN A 63 1.40 3.05 -6.23
CA GLN A 63 1.60 4.48 -6.13
C GLN A 63 0.24 5.17 -6.18
N GLU A 64 0.07 6.21 -5.36
CA GLU A 64 -1.03 7.15 -5.55
C GLU A 64 -0.46 8.55 -5.76
N VAL A 65 -1.16 9.37 -6.53
CA VAL A 65 -0.74 10.74 -6.79
C VAL A 65 -1.94 11.64 -6.53
N GLU A 66 -1.83 12.49 -5.51
CA GLU A 66 -2.84 13.48 -5.16
C GLU A 66 -4.25 12.95 -4.88
N GLU A 67 -4.41 11.64 -4.67
CA GLU A 67 -5.71 11.06 -4.34
C GLU A 67 -6.14 11.39 -2.91
N ILE A 68 -5.17 11.59 -2.02
CA ILE A 68 -5.42 11.86 -0.60
C ILE A 68 -5.16 13.33 -0.29
N THR A 69 -3.99 13.84 -0.67
CA THR A 69 -3.57 15.21 -0.39
C THR A 69 -3.00 15.83 -1.64
N ARG A 70 -3.53 16.98 -2.00
CA ARG A 70 -3.05 17.72 -3.16
C ARG A 70 -1.57 18.07 -3.00
N GLY A 71 -0.79 17.88 -4.04
CA GLY A 71 0.65 18.13 -4.05
C GLY A 71 1.49 17.01 -3.45
N GLN A 72 0.86 15.92 -2.99
CA GLN A 72 1.56 14.80 -2.37
C GLN A 72 1.29 13.51 -3.12
N ALA A 73 2.29 12.66 -3.17
CA ALA A 73 2.18 11.31 -3.74
C ALA A 73 2.77 10.31 -2.75
N SER A 74 2.42 9.05 -2.91
CA SER A 74 2.93 7.98 -2.03
C SER A 74 3.24 6.75 -2.84
N VAL A 75 4.27 6.00 -2.40
CA VAL A 75 4.51 4.63 -2.86
C VAL A 75 4.43 3.72 -1.64
N ALA A 76 3.92 2.52 -1.86
CA ALA A 76 3.72 1.55 -0.77
C ALA A 76 4.05 0.15 -1.23
N VAL A 77 4.47 -0.70 -0.28
CA VAL A 77 4.67 -2.13 -0.49
C VAL A 77 3.98 -2.88 0.64
N PRO A 78 3.49 -4.11 0.38
CA PRO A 78 2.89 -4.91 1.43
C PRO A 78 3.96 -5.66 2.23
N ILE A 79 3.62 -6.00 3.48
CA ILE A 79 4.38 -6.95 4.28
C ILE A 79 3.49 -8.17 4.40
N LEU A 80 3.93 -9.29 3.82
CA LEU A 80 3.14 -10.51 3.79
C LEU A 80 3.57 -11.45 4.90
N ASP A 81 2.61 -12.19 5.45
CA ASP A 81 2.88 -13.19 6.47
C ASP A 81 3.31 -14.52 5.82
N HIS A 82 3.45 -15.57 6.63
CA HIS A 82 3.90 -16.87 6.16
C HIS A 82 2.88 -17.60 5.25
N LEU A 83 1.68 -17.07 5.14
CA LEU A 83 0.63 -17.59 4.25
C LEU A 83 0.40 -16.68 3.05
N ASP A 84 1.32 -15.74 2.82
CA ASP A 84 1.24 -14.73 1.76
C ASP A 84 0.01 -13.82 1.87
N ARG A 85 -0.52 -13.67 3.09
CA ARG A 85 -1.60 -12.72 3.36
C ARG A 85 -1.01 -11.40 3.82
N PRO A 86 -1.68 -10.27 3.53
CA PRO A 86 -1.15 -8.96 3.91
C PRO A 86 -1.29 -8.75 5.42
N ALA A 87 -0.17 -8.60 6.10
CA ALA A 87 -0.12 -8.29 7.54
C ALA A 87 -0.06 -6.79 7.79
N ALA A 88 0.59 -6.06 6.90
CA ALA A 88 0.79 -4.61 7.01
C ALA A 88 1.21 -4.04 5.67
N ALA A 89 1.36 -2.73 5.62
CA ALA A 89 1.96 -2.03 4.50
C ALA A 89 2.94 -0.99 5.03
N VAL A 90 3.99 -0.72 4.27
CA VAL A 90 4.89 0.39 4.54
C VAL A 90 4.89 1.32 3.35
N ALA A 91 4.94 2.61 3.61
CA ALA A 91 4.80 3.62 2.56
C ALA A 91 5.71 4.83 2.82
N VAL A 92 6.02 5.53 1.74
CA VAL A 92 6.70 6.82 1.78
C VAL A 92 5.85 7.82 1.03
N THR A 93 5.61 8.97 1.65
CA THR A 93 4.93 10.10 1.03
C THR A 93 5.95 11.13 0.62
N TYR A 94 5.80 11.72 -0.56
CA TYR A 94 6.74 12.68 -1.12
C TYR A 94 5.99 13.74 -1.94
N PRO A 95 6.60 14.93 -2.14
CA PRO A 95 5.98 15.96 -2.97
C PRO A 95 5.87 15.53 -4.43
N VAL A 96 4.77 15.86 -5.06
CA VAL A 96 4.64 15.71 -6.53
C VAL A 96 5.76 16.49 -7.19
N GLY A 97 6.38 15.91 -8.21
CA GLY A 97 7.55 16.48 -8.86
C GLY A 97 8.87 15.92 -8.38
N THR A 98 8.87 15.05 -7.37
CA THR A 98 10.08 14.32 -6.97
C THR A 98 10.59 13.50 -8.16
N PRO A 99 11.90 13.56 -8.47
CA PRO A 99 12.45 12.83 -9.61
C PRO A 99 12.18 11.33 -9.55
N ASP A 100 11.91 10.72 -10.70
CA ASP A 100 11.60 9.30 -10.80
C ASP A 100 12.68 8.42 -10.20
N ALA A 101 13.94 8.79 -10.35
CA ALA A 101 15.06 8.03 -9.78
C ALA A 101 14.96 7.94 -8.25
N LYS A 102 14.50 9.01 -7.59
CA LYS A 102 14.30 9.02 -6.14
C LYS A 102 13.10 8.16 -5.74
N VAL A 103 12.04 8.20 -6.53
CA VAL A 103 10.85 7.37 -6.30
C VAL A 103 11.21 5.90 -6.44
N ASP A 104 11.96 5.53 -7.48
CA ASP A 104 12.42 4.16 -7.70
C ASP A 104 13.29 3.68 -6.55
N ALA A 105 14.19 4.54 -6.06
CA ALA A 105 15.03 4.22 -4.91
C ALA A 105 14.19 3.98 -3.64
N ALA A 106 13.15 4.78 -3.46
CA ALA A 106 12.23 4.61 -2.33
C ALA A 106 11.49 3.27 -2.40
N ILE A 107 11.03 2.89 -3.59
CA ILE A 107 10.36 1.60 -3.80
C ILE A 107 11.29 0.45 -3.44
N ARG A 108 12.54 0.49 -3.92
CA ARG A 108 13.52 -0.55 -3.59
C ARG A 108 13.82 -0.62 -2.10
N ALA A 109 13.95 0.53 -1.45
CA ALA A 109 14.19 0.58 -0.01
C ALA A 109 13.01 0.00 0.78
N LEU A 110 11.79 0.31 0.36
CA LEU A 110 10.59 -0.25 0.98
C LEU A 110 10.52 -1.77 0.81
N GLN A 111 10.88 -2.27 -0.37
CA GLN A 111 10.90 -3.72 -0.61
C GLN A 111 11.92 -4.43 0.27
N GLU A 112 13.09 -3.83 0.48
CA GLU A 112 14.10 -4.37 1.40
C GLU A 112 13.59 -4.40 2.84
N VAL A 113 12.93 -3.32 3.27
CA VAL A 113 12.34 -3.27 4.62
C VAL A 113 11.27 -4.35 4.77
N SER A 114 10.39 -4.47 3.78
CA SER A 114 9.33 -5.48 3.80
C SER A 114 9.92 -6.89 3.93
N ASP A 115 10.95 -7.21 3.16
CA ASP A 115 11.59 -8.52 3.21
C ASP A 115 12.25 -8.78 4.56
N LYS A 116 12.91 -7.79 5.12
CA LYS A 116 13.56 -7.93 6.44
C LYS A 116 12.54 -8.14 7.55
N VAL A 117 11.46 -7.37 7.54
CA VAL A 117 10.41 -7.49 8.56
C VAL A 117 9.72 -8.84 8.46
N ALA A 118 9.33 -9.24 7.25
CA ALA A 118 8.68 -10.52 7.03
C ALA A 118 9.59 -11.68 7.43
N GLY A 119 10.88 -11.59 7.12
CA GLY A 119 11.87 -12.59 7.51
C GLY A 119 11.97 -12.76 9.01
N LYS A 120 12.03 -11.64 9.74
CA LYS A 120 12.13 -11.68 11.21
C LYS A 120 10.85 -12.13 11.88
N MET A 121 9.70 -11.67 11.39
CA MET A 121 8.43 -11.94 12.08
C MET A 121 7.81 -13.28 11.73
N TYR A 122 8.04 -13.76 10.53
CA TYR A 122 7.31 -14.94 10.03
C TYR A 122 8.20 -16.10 9.64
N ARG A 123 9.23 -15.86 8.81
CA ARG A 123 10.06 -16.93 8.28
C ARG A 123 11.01 -17.52 9.31
N ASN A 124 11.56 -16.69 10.19
CA ASN A 124 12.51 -17.17 11.22
C ASN A 124 11.85 -17.94 12.35
N ARG A 125 10.54 -17.86 12.49
CA ARG A 125 9.80 -18.58 13.55
C ARG A 125 9.61 -20.06 13.27
N ARG A 126 9.92 -20.49 12.07
CA ARG A 126 9.72 -21.89 11.66
C ARG A 126 10.86 -22.82 12.02
N LYS A 127 11.91 -22.32 12.61
CA LYS A 127 13.04 -23.15 13.02
C LYS A 127 12.76 -23.92 14.29
#